data_b9f46259dc0465a0ea8e33dce05fe040
#
_entry.id   b9f46259dc0465a0ea8e33dce05fe040
#
_cell.length_a   1.000
_cell.length_b   1.000
_cell.length_c   1.000
_cell.angle_alpha   90.00
_cell.angle_beta   90.00
_cell.angle_gamma   90.00
#
_symmetry.space_group_name_H-M   'P 1'
#
loop_
_entity.id
_entity.type
_entity.pdbx_description
1 polymer ?
#
loop_
_entity_poly.entity_id
_entity_poly.type
_entity_poly.pdbx_seq_one_letter_code
_entity_poly.pdbx_strand_id
1 'polypeptide(L)'
;EASGRDTRFPLVLVAGPAQGTPLTFGFSYSSYAVRDFSLATSGTVVLRGEEVEVFDTLASRGGMGDIRGAVAYRARTTTMIGAAFHAITGSNRMTFDRSFGDDEYEPINQTAELSFAGIGVSGGLLQQVGPQLTVAAYARLDTHASVDVDSASAYDVDLPTSFGAGLRWRPRPRVEVGAQGVFTSWGSASDDLIEQGGTGADNTVDLSGGLQYVTSPAVASRWPIRTGIRYRTLPFPIIPGEQPGEFTIAAGTGRRFAADRGGIDVALQRVWRSAGDYSEGAWLLGVSVSVRP
;
A
#
# COMPACT_ATOMS: atom_id res chain seq x y z
N GLU A 1 23.57 -7.44 -7.36
CA GLU A 1 22.94 -6.39 -6.51
C GLU A 1 22.13 -5.48 -7.42
N ALA A 2 20.82 -5.43 -7.24
CA ALA A 2 19.97 -4.48 -7.94
C ALA A 2 19.70 -3.29 -7.02
N SER A 3 19.90 -2.06 -7.50
CA SER A 3 19.55 -0.85 -6.78
C SER A 3 18.56 -0.03 -7.61
N GLY A 4 17.48 0.42 -6.98
CA GLY A 4 16.44 1.24 -7.62
C GLY A 4 16.08 2.43 -6.75
N ARG A 5 15.60 3.50 -7.40
CA ARG A 5 14.95 4.64 -6.72
C ARG A 5 13.56 4.80 -7.32
N ASP A 6 12.59 4.97 -6.44
CA ASP A 6 11.21 5.19 -6.85
C ASP A 6 10.60 6.30 -6.01
N THR A 7 9.69 7.07 -6.62
CA THR A 7 8.97 8.15 -5.95
C THR A 7 7.48 7.91 -6.13
N ARG A 8 6.75 7.80 -5.03
CA ARG A 8 5.32 7.48 -5.04
C ARG A 8 4.50 8.52 -4.30
N PHE A 9 3.30 8.74 -4.79
CA PHE A 9 2.24 9.48 -4.11
C PHE A 9 1.32 8.48 -3.39
N PRO A 10 1.55 8.16 -2.12
CA PRO A 10 0.84 7.06 -1.47
C PRO A 10 -0.60 7.42 -1.09
N LEU A 11 -0.90 8.71 -0.84
CA LEU A 11 -2.21 9.14 -0.34
C LEU A 11 -2.48 10.61 -0.60
N VAL A 12 -3.67 10.90 -1.11
CA VAL A 12 -4.30 12.23 -1.06
C VAL A 12 -5.64 12.08 -0.35
N LEU A 13 -5.92 12.93 0.63
CA LEU A 13 -7.15 12.90 1.41
C LEU A 13 -7.69 14.30 1.62
N VAL A 14 -8.99 14.47 1.36
CA VAL A 14 -9.77 15.66 1.71
C VAL A 14 -10.98 15.21 2.53
N ALA A 15 -11.20 15.82 3.68
CA ALA A 15 -12.37 15.54 4.50
C ALA A 15 -12.84 16.80 5.24
N GLY A 16 -14.15 16.91 5.44
CA GLY A 16 -14.74 18.02 6.16
C GLY A 16 -16.12 17.73 6.72
N PRO A 17 -16.49 18.39 7.84
CA PRO A 17 -17.82 18.26 8.41
C PRO A 17 -18.87 18.99 7.55
N ALA A 18 -20.06 18.42 7.45
CA ALA A 18 -21.21 19.12 6.91
C ALA A 18 -21.78 20.04 8.01
N GLN A 19 -21.81 21.33 7.74
CA GLN A 19 -22.23 22.34 8.72
C GLN A 19 -23.64 22.06 9.23
N GLY A 20 -23.82 22.15 10.55
CA GLY A 20 -25.12 21.94 11.19
C GLY A 20 -25.59 20.47 11.27
N THR A 21 -24.77 19.52 10.87
CA THR A 21 -25.11 18.09 10.90
C THR A 21 -24.04 17.27 11.65
N PRO A 22 -24.36 16.07 12.13
CA PRO A 22 -23.36 15.16 12.71
C PRO A 22 -22.56 14.38 11.65
N LEU A 23 -22.61 14.80 10.37
CA LEU A 23 -21.98 14.14 9.25
C LEU A 23 -20.62 14.75 8.91
N THR A 24 -19.70 13.90 8.47
CA THR A 24 -18.42 14.28 7.86
C THR A 24 -18.28 13.51 6.56
N PHE A 25 -17.91 14.20 5.50
CA PHE A 25 -17.62 13.59 4.19
C PHE A 25 -16.13 13.57 3.95
N GLY A 26 -15.67 12.56 3.24
CA GLY A 26 -14.29 12.41 2.85
C GLY A 26 -14.14 11.87 1.44
N PHE A 27 -13.07 12.28 0.79
CA PHE A 27 -12.63 11.76 -0.48
C PHE A 27 -11.14 11.48 -0.39
N SER A 28 -10.70 10.33 -0.88
CA SER A 28 -9.28 10.02 -0.92
C SER A 28 -8.91 9.22 -2.16
N TYR A 29 -7.64 9.37 -2.56
CA TYR A 29 -6.95 8.51 -3.49
C TYR A 29 -5.75 7.89 -2.77
N SER A 30 -5.57 6.59 -2.90
CA SER A 30 -4.40 5.88 -2.38
C SER A 30 -3.95 4.79 -3.34
N SER A 31 -2.66 4.43 -3.31
CA SER A 31 -2.19 3.24 -4.01
C SER A 31 -2.82 1.99 -3.38
N TYR A 32 -3.40 1.12 -4.20
CA TYR A 32 -3.94 -0.19 -3.81
C TYR A 32 -2.87 -1.27 -3.94
N ALA A 33 -2.31 -1.40 -5.14
CA ALA A 33 -1.18 -2.28 -5.44
C ALA A 33 -0.25 -1.60 -6.44
N VAL A 34 1.05 -1.82 -6.31
CA VAL A 34 2.06 -1.27 -7.22
C VAL A 34 2.96 -2.40 -7.68
N ARG A 35 3.24 -2.44 -8.98
CA ARG A 35 4.09 -3.45 -9.59
C ARG A 35 5.11 -2.77 -10.51
N ASP A 36 6.13 -2.17 -9.90
CA ASP A 36 7.24 -1.53 -10.59
C ASP A 36 8.51 -2.33 -10.36
N PHE A 37 9.03 -2.95 -11.40
CA PHE A 37 10.32 -3.64 -11.37
C PHE A 37 10.96 -3.66 -12.74
N SER A 38 12.27 -3.89 -12.79
CA SER A 38 13.03 -4.19 -14.00
C SER A 38 14.04 -5.29 -13.66
N LEU A 39 13.96 -6.37 -14.40
CA LEU A 39 14.86 -7.52 -14.28
C LEU A 39 15.67 -7.63 -15.58
N ALA A 40 16.99 -7.69 -15.45
CA ALA A 40 17.89 -7.94 -16.57
C ALA A 40 18.59 -9.28 -16.34
N THR A 41 18.58 -10.11 -17.34
CA THR A 41 19.29 -11.40 -17.37
C THR A 41 20.10 -11.53 -18.64
N SER A 42 21.22 -12.26 -18.58
CA SER A 42 21.99 -12.66 -19.74
C SER A 42 22.12 -14.16 -19.80
N GLY A 43 22.17 -14.71 -21.00
CA GLY A 43 22.28 -16.14 -21.24
C GLY A 43 22.70 -16.43 -22.65
N THR A 44 22.74 -17.70 -23.02
CA THR A 44 22.99 -18.18 -24.40
C THR A 44 21.80 -18.96 -24.92
N VAL A 45 21.45 -18.73 -26.16
CA VAL A 45 20.44 -19.52 -26.90
C VAL A 45 21.05 -20.10 -28.16
N VAL A 46 20.61 -21.28 -28.58
CA VAL A 46 21.07 -21.89 -29.85
C VAL A 46 20.13 -21.45 -30.96
N LEU A 47 20.65 -20.64 -31.89
CA LEU A 47 19.95 -20.18 -33.08
C LEU A 47 20.67 -20.69 -34.32
N ARG A 48 19.95 -21.36 -35.21
CA ARG A 48 20.52 -21.98 -36.46
C ARG A 48 21.71 -22.92 -36.25
N GLY A 49 21.85 -23.47 -35.01
CA GLY A 49 22.94 -24.38 -34.66
C GLY A 49 24.17 -23.69 -34.03
N GLU A 50 24.13 -22.37 -33.84
CA GLU A 50 25.18 -21.58 -33.22
C GLU A 50 24.71 -21.04 -31.84
N GLU A 51 25.62 -20.97 -30.88
CA GLU A 51 25.36 -20.38 -29.59
C GLU A 51 25.44 -18.84 -29.70
N VAL A 52 24.33 -18.16 -29.43
CA VAL A 52 24.23 -16.69 -29.48
C VAL A 52 23.94 -16.18 -28.09
N GLU A 53 24.73 -15.20 -27.67
CA GLU A 53 24.50 -14.51 -26.39
C GLU A 53 23.23 -13.63 -26.46
N VAL A 54 22.41 -13.70 -25.43
CA VAL A 54 21.18 -12.91 -25.36
C VAL A 54 21.14 -12.11 -24.05
N PHE A 55 20.58 -10.91 -24.14
CA PHE A 55 20.34 -10.01 -23.02
C PHE A 55 18.85 -9.72 -22.96
N ASP A 56 18.20 -10.21 -21.91
CA ASP A 56 16.77 -10.06 -21.69
C ASP A 56 16.50 -9.01 -20.61
N THR A 57 15.57 -8.11 -20.89
CA THR A 57 15.03 -7.18 -19.91
C THR A 57 13.51 -7.34 -19.81
N LEU A 58 13.03 -7.70 -18.63
CA LEU A 58 11.62 -7.70 -18.29
C LEU A 58 11.34 -6.52 -17.35
N ALA A 59 10.53 -5.58 -17.79
CA ALA A 59 10.11 -4.44 -16.99
C ALA A 59 8.59 -4.44 -16.79
N SER A 60 8.17 -4.04 -15.61
CA SER A 60 6.76 -3.81 -15.27
C SER A 60 6.64 -2.43 -14.65
N ARG A 61 5.68 -1.63 -15.10
CA ARG A 61 5.43 -0.28 -14.58
C ARG A 61 3.95 -0.01 -14.46
N GLY A 62 3.52 0.42 -13.27
CA GLY A 62 2.15 0.78 -13.00
C GLY A 62 1.59 0.09 -11.76
N GLY A 63 0.26 0.04 -11.67
CA GLY A 63 -0.43 -0.55 -10.53
C GLY A 63 -1.89 -0.12 -10.47
N MET A 64 -2.51 -0.41 -9.36
CA MET A 64 -3.89 -0.07 -9.06
C MET A 64 -3.96 1.03 -8.00
N GLY A 65 -4.88 1.98 -8.20
CA GLY A 65 -5.27 3.00 -7.23
C GLY A 65 -6.65 2.73 -6.66
N ASP A 66 -6.89 3.19 -5.45
CA ASP A 66 -8.18 3.16 -4.73
C ASP A 66 -8.69 4.59 -4.59
N ILE A 67 -9.76 4.91 -5.32
CA ILE A 67 -10.52 6.15 -5.19
C ILE A 67 -11.66 5.87 -4.21
N ARG A 68 -11.72 6.65 -3.13
CA ARG A 68 -12.67 6.41 -2.05
C ARG A 68 -13.54 7.61 -1.77
N GLY A 69 -14.86 7.41 -1.77
CA GLY A 69 -15.85 8.34 -1.23
C GLY A 69 -16.37 7.81 0.10
N ALA A 70 -16.33 8.63 1.15
CA ALA A 70 -16.68 8.21 2.51
C ALA A 70 -17.64 9.16 3.20
N VAL A 71 -18.48 8.62 4.08
CA VAL A 71 -19.33 9.35 5.01
C VAL A 71 -19.14 8.79 6.41
N ALA A 72 -19.01 9.68 7.41
CA ALA A 72 -18.99 9.33 8.81
C ALA A 72 -20.10 10.06 9.55
N TYR A 73 -20.76 9.34 10.45
CA TYR A 73 -21.83 9.81 11.30
C TYR A 73 -21.42 9.76 12.78
N ARG A 74 -21.53 10.88 13.47
CA ARG A 74 -21.30 10.96 14.92
C ARG A 74 -22.58 10.53 15.65
N ALA A 75 -22.68 9.23 15.95
CA ALA A 75 -23.84 8.67 16.63
C ALA A 75 -23.94 9.13 18.08
N ARG A 76 -22.79 9.34 18.75
CA ARG A 76 -22.66 9.91 20.10
C ARG A 76 -21.40 10.77 20.19
N THR A 77 -21.23 11.51 21.26
CA THR A 77 -19.99 12.29 21.50
C THR A 77 -18.72 11.42 21.51
N THR A 78 -18.87 10.14 21.85
CA THR A 78 -17.78 9.17 21.96
C THR A 78 -17.78 8.09 20.86
N THR A 79 -18.82 8.07 20.00
CA THR A 79 -19.01 6.99 19.00
C THR A 79 -19.21 7.57 17.63
N MET A 80 -18.38 7.13 16.68
CA MET A 80 -18.52 7.45 15.25
C MET A 80 -18.61 6.15 14.46
N ILE A 81 -19.52 6.12 13.50
CA ILE A 81 -19.64 5.05 12.50
C ILE A 81 -19.41 5.64 11.13
N GLY A 82 -18.84 4.87 10.23
CA GLY A 82 -18.55 5.34 8.88
C GLY A 82 -18.74 4.25 7.85
N ALA A 83 -19.01 4.67 6.64
CA ALA A 83 -19.05 3.81 5.46
C ALA A 83 -18.32 4.49 4.31
N ALA A 84 -17.78 3.69 3.41
CA ALA A 84 -17.14 4.19 2.20
C ALA A 84 -17.41 3.27 1.01
N PHE A 85 -17.43 3.89 -0.16
CA PHE A 85 -17.41 3.24 -1.46
C PHE A 85 -16.03 3.39 -2.06
N HIS A 86 -15.53 2.33 -2.69
CA HIS A 86 -14.22 2.23 -3.32
C HIS A 86 -14.37 1.97 -4.80
N ALA A 87 -13.66 2.72 -5.61
CA ALA A 87 -13.43 2.44 -7.03
C ALA A 87 -11.94 2.14 -7.21
N ILE A 88 -11.65 0.90 -7.59
CA ILE A 88 -10.30 0.41 -7.81
C ILE A 88 -10.05 0.48 -9.31
N THR A 89 -9.00 1.18 -9.73
CA THR A 89 -8.67 1.35 -11.14
C THR A 89 -7.18 1.53 -11.34
N GLY A 90 -6.70 1.22 -12.53
CA GLY A 90 -5.30 1.44 -12.87
C GLY A 90 -4.88 0.65 -14.08
N SER A 91 -3.61 0.78 -14.44
CA SER A 91 -3.00 -0.04 -15.49
C SER A 91 -1.56 -0.43 -15.12
N ASN A 92 -1.10 -1.49 -15.74
CA ASN A 92 0.25 -1.97 -15.64
C ASN A 92 0.78 -2.30 -17.04
N ARG A 93 1.90 -1.69 -17.41
CA ARG A 93 2.57 -1.96 -18.67
C ARG A 93 3.75 -2.89 -18.42
N MET A 94 3.73 -4.03 -19.11
CA MET A 94 4.82 -4.99 -19.14
C MET A 94 5.58 -4.87 -20.48
N THR A 95 6.89 -4.80 -20.39
CA THR A 95 7.77 -4.74 -21.57
C THR A 95 8.81 -5.83 -21.45
N PHE A 96 8.94 -6.62 -22.49
CA PHE A 96 10.00 -7.60 -22.65
C PHE A 96 10.87 -7.20 -23.84
N ASP A 97 12.16 -6.97 -23.57
CA ASP A 97 13.17 -6.65 -24.58
C ASP A 97 14.23 -7.73 -24.57
N ARG A 98 14.50 -8.30 -25.74
CA ARG A 98 15.63 -9.21 -25.99
C ARG A 98 16.54 -8.61 -27.02
N SER A 99 17.81 -8.45 -26.69
CA SER A 99 18.88 -8.14 -27.64
C SER A 99 19.85 -9.29 -27.76
N PHE A 100 20.50 -9.38 -28.91
CA PHE A 100 21.45 -10.43 -29.24
C PHE A 100 22.86 -9.87 -29.27
N GLY A 101 23.84 -10.67 -28.87
CA GLY A 101 25.26 -10.29 -28.94
C GLY A 101 25.80 -10.31 -30.39
N ASP A 102 25.02 -10.79 -31.33
CA ASP A 102 25.32 -10.84 -32.75
C ASP A 102 24.39 -9.92 -33.54
N ASP A 103 24.94 -9.02 -34.32
CA ASP A 103 24.22 -8.02 -35.12
C ASP A 103 23.40 -8.65 -36.31
N GLU A 104 23.54 -9.93 -36.58
CA GLU A 104 22.70 -10.64 -37.56
C GLU A 104 21.24 -10.85 -37.08
N TYR A 105 20.99 -10.74 -35.77
CA TYR A 105 19.66 -10.95 -35.18
C TYR A 105 19.03 -9.63 -34.77
N GLU A 106 17.81 -9.39 -35.23
CA GLU A 106 17.04 -8.21 -34.85
C GLU A 106 16.54 -8.34 -33.41
N PRO A 107 16.58 -7.26 -32.61
CA PRO A 107 16.03 -7.23 -31.27
C PRO A 107 14.53 -7.53 -31.26
N ILE A 108 14.07 -8.22 -30.22
CA ILE A 108 12.65 -8.49 -29.98
C ILE A 108 12.17 -7.53 -28.89
N ASN A 109 11.11 -6.79 -29.19
CA ASN A 109 10.41 -5.95 -28.22
C ASN A 109 8.94 -6.37 -28.18
N GLN A 110 8.44 -6.66 -26.98
CA GLN A 110 7.05 -7.01 -26.73
C GLN A 110 6.52 -6.14 -25.60
N THR A 111 5.36 -5.55 -25.81
CA THR A 111 4.67 -4.74 -24.78
C THR A 111 3.25 -5.24 -24.66
N ALA A 112 2.78 -5.40 -23.40
CA ALA A 112 1.40 -5.67 -23.08
C ALA A 112 0.94 -4.68 -22.01
N GLU A 113 -0.28 -4.18 -22.14
CA GLU A 113 -0.91 -3.32 -21.13
C GLU A 113 -2.10 -4.04 -20.49
N LEU A 114 -2.04 -4.18 -19.16
CA LEU A 114 -3.12 -4.70 -18.35
C LEU A 114 -3.86 -3.52 -17.70
N SER A 115 -5.17 -3.45 -17.90
CA SER A 115 -6.03 -2.47 -17.23
C SER A 115 -6.91 -3.15 -16.20
N PHE A 116 -7.15 -2.48 -15.07
CA PHE A 116 -7.87 -3.02 -13.92
C PHE A 116 -9.06 -2.14 -13.58
N ALA A 117 -10.20 -2.77 -13.30
CA ALA A 117 -11.38 -2.08 -12.79
C ALA A 117 -12.09 -2.96 -11.75
N GLY A 118 -12.37 -2.39 -10.58
CA GLY A 118 -13.08 -3.09 -9.50
C GLY A 118 -13.78 -2.11 -8.57
N ILE A 119 -14.68 -2.62 -7.76
CA ILE A 119 -15.39 -1.84 -6.76
C ILE A 119 -15.33 -2.52 -5.40
N GLY A 120 -15.52 -1.73 -4.35
CA GLY A 120 -15.58 -2.23 -2.98
C GLY A 120 -16.39 -1.33 -2.07
N VAL A 121 -16.70 -1.84 -0.91
CA VAL A 121 -17.35 -1.11 0.17
C VAL A 121 -16.61 -1.36 1.48
N SER A 122 -16.62 -0.37 2.37
CA SER A 122 -16.09 -0.56 3.72
C SER A 122 -16.98 0.11 4.76
N GLY A 123 -16.94 -0.45 5.97
CA GLY A 123 -17.60 0.11 7.13
C GLY A 123 -16.68 0.10 8.34
N GLY A 124 -16.86 1.05 9.24
CA GLY A 124 -16.00 1.18 10.41
C GLY A 124 -16.69 1.83 11.60
N LEU A 125 -16.12 1.55 12.77
CA LEU A 125 -16.55 2.07 14.05
C LEU A 125 -15.34 2.67 14.77
N LEU A 126 -15.52 3.84 15.37
CA LEU A 126 -14.56 4.44 16.28
C LEU A 126 -15.27 4.73 17.60
N GLN A 127 -14.71 4.23 18.69
CA GLN A 127 -15.22 4.39 20.04
C GLN A 127 -14.16 5.00 20.96
N GLN A 128 -14.48 6.12 21.57
CA GLN A 128 -13.69 6.66 22.66
C GLN A 128 -14.10 6.00 23.97
N VAL A 129 -13.15 5.35 24.64
CA VAL A 129 -13.33 4.66 25.92
C VAL A 129 -12.65 5.49 27.01
N GLY A 130 -13.44 6.34 27.67
CA GLY A 130 -12.90 7.33 28.61
C GLY A 130 -12.07 8.43 27.91
N PRO A 131 -11.32 9.25 28.67
CA PRO A 131 -10.61 10.40 28.13
C PRO A 131 -9.30 10.06 27.39
N GLN A 132 -8.77 8.87 27.61
CA GLN A 132 -7.40 8.53 27.20
C GLN A 132 -7.34 7.46 26.09
N LEU A 133 -8.36 6.61 25.94
CA LEU A 133 -8.35 5.48 25.02
C LEU A 133 -9.37 5.68 23.91
N THR A 134 -8.93 5.48 22.69
CA THR A 134 -9.79 5.37 21.51
C THR A 134 -9.53 4.02 20.85
N VAL A 135 -10.57 3.28 20.54
CA VAL A 135 -10.49 2.02 19.77
C VAL A 135 -11.24 2.20 18.45
N ALA A 136 -10.79 1.51 17.43
CA ALA A 136 -11.44 1.51 16.13
C ALA A 136 -11.37 0.13 15.51
N ALA A 137 -12.37 -0.20 14.69
CA ALA A 137 -12.39 -1.38 13.86
C ALA A 137 -13.03 -1.06 12.52
N TYR A 138 -12.62 -1.79 11.47
CA TYR A 138 -13.24 -1.70 10.15
C TYR A 138 -13.27 -3.05 9.46
N ALA A 139 -14.18 -3.17 8.49
CA ALA A 139 -14.21 -4.23 7.51
C ALA A 139 -14.29 -3.61 6.12
N ARG A 140 -13.61 -4.22 5.16
CA ARG A 140 -13.64 -3.85 3.75
C ARG A 140 -13.90 -5.11 2.93
N LEU A 141 -14.84 -4.99 2.02
CA LEU A 141 -15.27 -6.02 1.08
C LEU A 141 -15.06 -5.45 -0.32
N ASP A 142 -14.09 -5.99 -1.02
CA ASP A 142 -13.89 -5.70 -2.44
C ASP A 142 -14.52 -6.84 -3.25
N THR A 143 -15.05 -6.52 -4.43
CA THR A 143 -15.58 -7.52 -5.36
C THR A 143 -14.43 -8.09 -6.20
N HIS A 144 -14.72 -8.67 -7.35
CA HIS A 144 -13.71 -9.00 -8.35
C HIS A 144 -13.20 -7.73 -9.06
N ALA A 145 -11.98 -7.78 -9.54
CA ALA A 145 -11.43 -6.86 -10.51
C ALA A 145 -11.47 -7.50 -11.89
N SER A 146 -12.06 -6.80 -12.86
CA SER A 146 -11.91 -7.15 -14.27
C SER A 146 -10.51 -6.75 -14.75
N VAL A 147 -9.89 -7.62 -15.50
CA VAL A 147 -8.57 -7.43 -16.09
C VAL A 147 -8.72 -7.47 -17.61
N ASP A 148 -8.39 -6.36 -18.26
CA ASP A 148 -8.32 -6.27 -19.71
C ASP A 148 -6.85 -6.29 -20.16
N VAL A 149 -6.56 -7.06 -21.20
CA VAL A 149 -5.24 -7.11 -21.84
C VAL A 149 -5.34 -6.45 -23.22
N ASP A 150 -4.57 -5.39 -23.44
CA ASP A 150 -4.57 -4.61 -24.69
C ASP A 150 -5.99 -4.16 -25.10
N SER A 151 -6.81 -3.77 -24.12
CA SER A 151 -8.20 -3.33 -24.26
C SER A 151 -9.21 -4.43 -24.63
N ALA A 152 -8.81 -5.71 -24.58
CA ALA A 152 -9.71 -6.84 -24.67
C ALA A 152 -9.94 -7.45 -23.29
N SER A 153 -11.19 -7.73 -22.92
CA SER A 153 -11.50 -8.39 -21.64
C SER A 153 -10.87 -9.77 -21.60
N ALA A 154 -10.06 -10.03 -20.58
CA ALA A 154 -9.29 -11.25 -20.47
C ALA A 154 -9.84 -12.17 -19.37
N TYR A 155 -9.94 -11.69 -18.14
CA TYR A 155 -10.37 -12.47 -16.99
C TYR A 155 -10.77 -11.57 -15.81
N ASP A 156 -11.43 -12.16 -14.82
CA ASP A 156 -11.72 -11.53 -13.53
C ASP A 156 -10.84 -12.16 -12.44
N VAL A 157 -10.47 -11.37 -11.42
CA VAL A 157 -9.72 -11.83 -10.25
C VAL A 157 -10.45 -11.36 -9.00
N ASP A 158 -10.70 -12.26 -8.07
CA ASP A 158 -11.29 -11.92 -6.77
C ASP A 158 -10.35 -11.02 -5.97
N LEU A 159 -10.91 -9.90 -5.48
CA LEU A 159 -10.17 -8.99 -4.61
C LEU A 159 -10.33 -9.40 -3.14
N PRO A 160 -9.30 -9.20 -2.31
CA PRO A 160 -9.32 -9.69 -0.95
C PRO A 160 -10.23 -8.86 -0.04
N THR A 161 -10.88 -9.54 0.88
CA THR A 161 -11.56 -8.93 2.03
C THR A 161 -10.55 -8.56 3.11
N SER A 162 -10.73 -7.41 3.77
CA SER A 162 -9.84 -6.94 4.83
C SER A 162 -10.60 -6.61 6.11
N PHE A 163 -10.00 -6.95 7.25
CA PHE A 163 -10.49 -6.59 8.59
C PHE A 163 -9.36 -5.93 9.36
N GLY A 164 -9.64 -4.84 10.03
CA GLY A 164 -8.65 -4.16 10.84
C GLY A 164 -9.21 -3.66 12.17
N ALA A 165 -8.36 -3.65 13.17
CA ALA A 165 -8.64 -3.06 14.46
C ALA A 165 -7.41 -2.31 14.98
N GLY A 166 -7.64 -1.27 15.76
CA GLY A 166 -6.56 -0.50 16.34
C GLY A 166 -6.99 0.26 17.59
N LEU A 167 -5.99 0.71 18.31
CA LEU A 167 -6.18 1.54 19.49
C LEU A 167 -5.21 2.71 19.49
N ARG A 168 -5.62 3.77 20.15
CA ARG A 168 -4.83 4.95 20.46
C ARG A 168 -5.00 5.28 21.93
N TRP A 169 -3.89 5.26 22.65
CA TRP A 169 -3.86 5.49 24.09
C TRP A 169 -3.00 6.71 24.43
N ARG A 170 -3.54 7.64 25.20
CA ARG A 170 -2.89 8.87 25.69
C ARG A 170 -2.73 8.82 27.21
N PRO A 171 -1.76 8.07 27.74
CA PRO A 171 -1.55 7.98 29.19
C PRO A 171 -1.17 9.31 29.82
N ARG A 172 -0.56 10.19 29.06
CA ARG A 172 -0.14 11.54 29.48
C ARG A 172 -0.34 12.55 28.36
N PRO A 173 -0.48 13.87 28.64
CA PRO A 173 -0.69 14.88 27.59
C PRO A 173 0.42 14.95 26.53
N ARG A 174 1.63 14.47 26.84
CA ARG A 174 2.79 14.46 25.93
C ARG A 174 3.02 13.13 25.21
N VAL A 175 2.35 12.06 25.64
CA VAL A 175 2.62 10.71 25.16
C VAL A 175 1.37 10.13 24.54
N GLU A 176 1.49 9.68 23.31
CA GLU A 176 0.47 8.91 22.61
C GLU A 176 1.08 7.61 22.11
N VAL A 177 0.41 6.49 22.37
CA VAL A 177 0.76 5.16 21.89
C VAL A 177 -0.34 4.71 20.95
N GLY A 178 0.03 4.15 19.81
CA GLY A 178 -0.87 3.54 18.85
C GLY A 178 -0.47 2.10 18.57
N ALA A 179 -1.46 1.24 18.36
CA ALA A 179 -1.26 -0.11 17.85
C ALA A 179 -2.41 -0.48 16.93
N GLN A 180 -2.12 -1.24 15.87
CA GLN A 180 -3.14 -1.77 14.96
C GLN A 180 -2.74 -3.11 14.40
N GLY A 181 -3.75 -3.90 14.02
CA GLY A 181 -3.62 -5.12 13.27
C GLY A 181 -4.62 -5.12 12.11
N VAL A 182 -4.18 -5.64 10.97
CA VAL A 182 -5.01 -5.83 9.77
C VAL A 182 -4.80 -7.26 9.27
N PHE A 183 -5.89 -7.93 8.97
CA PHE A 183 -5.92 -9.20 8.26
C PHE A 183 -6.51 -8.99 6.89
N THR A 184 -5.90 -9.56 5.85
CA THR A 184 -6.40 -9.50 4.47
C THR A 184 -6.43 -10.89 3.88
N SER A 185 -7.61 -11.29 3.39
CA SER A 185 -7.90 -12.63 2.87
C SER A 185 -7.52 -12.74 1.39
N TRP A 186 -6.22 -12.75 1.08
CA TRP A 186 -5.73 -12.95 -0.29
C TRP A 186 -5.91 -14.37 -0.81
N GLY A 187 -6.07 -15.35 0.09
CA GLY A 187 -6.32 -16.73 -0.30
C GLY A 187 -7.60 -16.92 -1.15
N SER A 188 -8.55 -15.98 -1.10
CA SER A 188 -9.72 -15.99 -1.97
C SER A 188 -9.38 -15.75 -3.45
N ALA A 189 -8.30 -15.03 -3.74
CA ALA A 189 -7.81 -14.77 -5.09
C ALA A 189 -6.81 -15.82 -5.58
N SER A 190 -6.43 -16.78 -4.73
CA SER A 190 -5.34 -17.73 -5.04
C SER A 190 -5.65 -18.63 -6.22
N ASP A 191 -6.87 -19.16 -6.28
CA ASP A 191 -7.27 -20.10 -7.33
C ASP A 191 -7.30 -19.39 -8.69
N ASP A 192 -7.87 -18.18 -8.77
CA ASP A 192 -7.91 -17.36 -9.98
C ASP A 192 -6.50 -17.04 -10.49
N LEU A 193 -5.58 -16.71 -9.57
CA LEU A 193 -4.19 -16.42 -9.91
C LEU A 193 -3.43 -17.64 -10.38
N ILE A 194 -3.69 -18.82 -9.82
CA ILE A 194 -3.09 -20.09 -10.27
C ILE A 194 -3.61 -20.47 -11.65
N GLU A 195 -4.90 -20.30 -11.93
CA GLU A 195 -5.48 -20.55 -13.27
C GLU A 195 -4.85 -19.66 -14.35
N GLN A 196 -4.39 -18.46 -13.97
CA GLN A 196 -3.67 -17.53 -14.84
C GLN A 196 -2.15 -17.81 -14.90
N GLY A 197 -1.68 -18.93 -14.35
CA GLY A 197 -0.27 -19.34 -14.36
C GLY A 197 0.61 -18.67 -13.30
N GLY A 198 0.01 -18.03 -12.31
CA GLY A 198 0.71 -17.47 -11.15
C GLY A 198 1.01 -18.48 -10.05
N THR A 199 1.68 -18.03 -8.99
CA THR A 199 2.03 -18.85 -7.81
C THR A 199 0.95 -18.88 -6.73
N GLY A 200 -0.22 -18.27 -6.99
CA GLY A 200 -1.27 -18.09 -5.99
C GLY A 200 -1.00 -16.91 -5.04
N ALA A 201 -1.80 -16.84 -3.99
CA ALA A 201 -1.68 -15.81 -2.96
C ALA A 201 -2.00 -16.35 -1.57
N ASP A 202 -1.30 -15.85 -0.55
CA ASP A 202 -1.48 -16.19 0.85
C ASP A 202 -2.17 -15.07 1.61
N ASN A 203 -2.97 -15.44 2.62
CA ASN A 203 -3.55 -14.49 3.56
C ASN A 203 -2.46 -13.69 4.27
N THR A 204 -2.72 -12.41 4.50
CA THR A 204 -1.72 -11.53 5.10
C THR A 204 -2.15 -10.98 6.45
N VAL A 205 -1.16 -10.78 7.32
CA VAL A 205 -1.29 -10.09 8.60
C VAL A 205 -0.35 -8.90 8.60
N ASP A 206 -0.83 -7.74 9.05
CA ASP A 206 -0.08 -6.51 9.18
C ASP A 206 -0.26 -5.97 10.60
N LEU A 207 0.79 -5.98 11.38
CA LEU A 207 0.81 -5.52 12.76
C LEU A 207 1.73 -4.31 12.88
N SER A 208 1.24 -3.23 13.47
CA SER A 208 2.08 -2.08 13.73
C SER A 208 1.83 -1.44 15.07
N GLY A 209 2.87 -0.83 15.62
CA GLY A 209 2.82 -0.09 16.87
C GLY A 209 3.72 1.15 16.80
N GLY A 210 3.33 2.20 17.52
CA GLY A 210 4.08 3.44 17.50
C GLY A 210 3.90 4.28 18.76
N LEU A 211 4.88 5.13 18.97
CA LEU A 211 4.92 6.10 20.07
C LEU A 211 5.08 7.51 19.50
N GLN A 212 4.31 8.45 19.99
CA GLN A 212 4.52 9.88 19.78
C GLN A 212 4.79 10.58 21.11
N TYR A 213 5.85 11.36 21.13
CA TYR A 213 6.16 12.28 22.22
C TYR A 213 6.11 13.73 21.72
N VAL A 214 5.36 14.59 22.41
CA VAL A 214 5.23 16.00 22.07
C VAL A 214 6.02 16.83 23.08
N THR A 215 7.04 17.55 22.62
CA THR A 215 7.96 18.32 23.47
C THR A 215 7.27 19.41 24.31
N SER A 216 6.24 20.07 23.76
CA SER A 216 5.45 21.04 24.48
C SER A 216 3.97 20.98 24.05
N PRO A 217 3.04 20.55 24.93
CA PRO A 217 1.62 20.50 24.59
C PRO A 217 0.95 21.87 24.54
N ALA A 218 1.57 22.89 25.14
CA ALA A 218 1.00 24.24 25.28
C ALA A 218 1.33 25.20 24.14
N VAL A 219 2.26 24.84 23.25
CA VAL A 219 2.73 25.71 22.17
C VAL A 219 2.16 25.25 20.83
N ALA A 220 1.62 26.17 20.03
CA ALA A 220 1.10 25.88 18.68
C ALA A 220 2.17 25.31 17.73
N SER A 221 3.43 25.71 17.90
CA SER A 221 4.57 25.15 17.16
C SER A 221 5.16 23.95 17.88
N ARG A 222 4.48 22.80 17.79
CA ARG A 222 4.91 21.56 18.45
C ARG A 222 5.90 20.80 17.57
N TRP A 223 6.89 20.19 18.22
CA TRP A 223 7.79 19.23 17.60
C TRP A 223 7.45 17.83 18.13
N PRO A 224 6.60 17.05 17.45
CA PRO A 224 6.39 15.67 17.80
C PRO A 224 7.59 14.84 17.36
N ILE A 225 8.06 13.98 18.25
CA ILE A 225 9.00 12.90 17.94
C ILE A 225 8.17 11.64 17.85
N ARG A 226 8.32 10.88 16.77
CA ARG A 226 7.56 9.65 16.53
C ARG A 226 8.52 8.51 16.24
N THR A 227 8.20 7.36 16.75
CA THR A 227 8.87 6.11 16.40
C THR A 227 7.84 5.01 16.25
N GLY A 228 8.13 4.03 15.41
CA GLY A 228 7.21 2.93 15.16
C GLY A 228 7.91 1.70 14.62
N ILE A 229 7.21 0.60 14.77
CA ILE A 229 7.58 -0.71 14.22
C ILE A 229 6.38 -1.28 13.46
N ARG A 230 6.64 -2.06 12.43
CA ARG A 230 5.64 -2.78 11.65
C ARG A 230 6.20 -4.13 11.25
N TYR A 231 5.36 -5.13 11.35
CA TYR A 231 5.58 -6.45 10.76
C TYR A 231 4.40 -6.79 9.88
N ARG A 232 4.67 -7.25 8.65
CA ARG A 232 3.62 -7.77 7.78
C ARG A 232 4.09 -8.97 6.99
N THR A 233 3.17 -9.87 6.68
CA THR A 233 3.37 -10.88 5.66
C THR A 233 2.91 -10.34 4.30
N LEU A 234 3.50 -10.80 3.21
CA LEU A 234 3.16 -10.38 1.85
C LEU A 234 2.37 -11.50 1.15
N PRO A 235 1.41 -11.12 0.25
CA PRO A 235 0.50 -12.11 -0.31
C PRO A 235 1.12 -13.03 -1.35
N PHE A 236 2.13 -12.55 -2.08
CA PHE A 236 2.66 -13.27 -3.25
C PHE A 236 4.00 -13.91 -2.91
N PRO A 237 4.10 -15.25 -2.89
CA PRO A 237 5.35 -15.94 -2.64
C PRO A 237 6.34 -15.70 -3.79
N ILE A 238 7.59 -15.36 -3.43
CA ILE A 238 8.71 -15.27 -4.38
C ILE A 238 9.30 -16.67 -4.60
N ILE A 239 9.33 -17.46 -3.54
CA ILE A 239 9.76 -18.86 -3.54
C ILE A 239 8.52 -19.71 -3.29
N PRO A 240 8.23 -20.73 -4.12
CA PRO A 240 7.05 -21.58 -3.93
C PRO A 240 6.98 -22.15 -2.51
N GLY A 241 5.84 -21.94 -1.84
CA GLY A 241 5.58 -22.42 -0.47
C GLY A 241 6.17 -21.58 0.65
N GLU A 242 6.84 -20.46 0.37
CA GLU A 242 7.39 -19.56 1.38
C GLU A 242 6.77 -18.17 1.30
N GLN A 243 5.93 -17.84 2.27
CA GLN A 243 5.32 -16.52 2.37
C GLN A 243 6.35 -15.46 2.82
N PRO A 244 6.58 -14.38 2.04
CA PRO A 244 7.54 -13.35 2.42
C PRO A 244 7.07 -12.55 3.64
N GLY A 245 8.00 -12.24 4.54
CA GLY A 245 7.79 -11.35 5.67
C GLY A 245 8.53 -10.03 5.49
N GLU A 246 7.93 -8.95 6.01
CA GLU A 246 8.54 -7.62 5.99
C GLU A 246 8.52 -7.02 7.40
N PHE A 247 9.67 -6.54 7.86
CA PHE A 247 9.83 -5.81 9.11
C PHE A 247 10.28 -4.38 8.84
N THR A 248 9.67 -3.41 9.52
CA THR A 248 9.99 -1.98 9.35
C THR A 248 10.20 -1.32 10.70
N ILE A 249 11.21 -0.48 10.79
CA ILE A 249 11.41 0.48 11.87
C ILE A 249 11.30 1.88 11.27
N ALA A 250 10.60 2.78 11.96
CA ALA A 250 10.39 4.14 11.52
C ALA A 250 10.70 5.15 12.63
N ALA A 251 11.27 6.29 12.24
CA ALA A 251 11.40 7.47 13.08
C ALA A 251 10.98 8.71 12.28
N GLY A 252 10.33 9.67 12.96
CA GLY A 252 9.83 10.85 12.27
C GLY A 252 9.61 12.02 13.22
N THR A 253 9.45 13.18 12.60
CA THR A 253 9.12 14.42 13.30
C THR A 253 8.24 15.27 12.40
N GLY A 254 7.75 16.37 12.91
CA GLY A 254 6.96 17.30 12.12
C GLY A 254 6.86 18.66 12.78
N ARG A 255 6.27 19.59 12.09
CA ARG A 255 6.02 20.93 12.61
C ARG A 255 4.62 21.38 12.24
N ARG A 256 3.93 21.98 13.20
CA ARG A 256 2.66 22.68 12.99
C ARG A 256 2.94 24.17 12.89
N PHE A 257 2.24 24.85 11.99
CA PHE A 257 2.35 26.30 11.76
C PHE A 257 0.96 26.90 11.47
N ALA A 258 0.89 28.23 11.33
CA ALA A 258 -0.36 28.96 11.09
C ALA A 258 -1.46 28.63 12.12
N ALA A 259 -1.13 28.65 13.42
CA ALA A 259 -2.06 28.33 14.52
C ALA A 259 -2.70 26.92 14.39
N ASP A 260 -1.90 25.91 14.02
CA ASP A 260 -2.30 24.50 13.83
C ASP A 260 -3.06 24.22 12.50
N ARG A 261 -3.20 25.24 11.63
CA ARG A 261 -3.85 25.10 10.34
C ARG A 261 -2.98 24.41 9.29
N GLY A 262 -1.66 24.51 9.40
CA GLY A 262 -0.70 23.85 8.53
C GLY A 262 0.18 22.87 9.27
N GLY A 263 0.66 21.85 8.58
CA GLY A 263 1.61 20.88 9.12
C GLY A 263 2.46 20.26 8.04
N ILE A 264 3.73 20.03 8.37
CA ILE A 264 4.65 19.23 7.58
C ILE A 264 5.20 18.14 8.50
N ASP A 265 5.18 16.91 8.04
CA ASP A 265 5.75 15.76 8.74
C ASP A 265 6.75 15.07 7.83
N VAL A 266 7.87 14.60 8.42
CA VAL A 266 8.92 13.85 7.74
C VAL A 266 9.19 12.58 8.53
N ALA A 267 9.33 11.47 7.84
CA ALA A 267 9.66 10.18 8.43
C ALA A 267 10.72 9.44 7.61
N LEU A 268 11.68 8.85 8.29
CA LEU A 268 12.64 7.92 7.72
C LEU A 268 12.29 6.51 8.20
N GLN A 269 12.30 5.55 7.27
CA GLN A 269 11.99 4.15 7.56
C GLN A 269 13.10 3.25 7.02
N ARG A 270 13.41 2.22 7.76
CA ARG A 270 14.26 1.11 7.32
C ARG A 270 13.38 -0.14 7.24
N VAL A 271 13.38 -0.76 6.07
CA VAL A 271 12.58 -1.94 5.74
C VAL A 271 13.52 -3.10 5.48
N TRP A 272 13.19 -4.27 6.00
CA TRP A 272 13.81 -5.55 5.70
C TRP A 272 12.72 -6.52 5.26
N ARG A 273 12.96 -7.19 4.14
CA ARG A 273 12.06 -8.23 3.61
C ARG A 273 12.85 -9.52 3.44
N SER A 274 12.23 -10.64 3.78
CA SER A 274 12.83 -11.96 3.63
C SER A 274 11.81 -13.00 3.19
N ALA A 275 12.29 -13.98 2.38
CA ALA A 275 11.59 -15.20 2.01
C ALA A 275 12.66 -16.29 1.81
N GLY A 276 12.70 -17.30 2.70
CA GLY A 276 13.76 -18.28 2.73
C GLY A 276 15.15 -17.64 2.80
N ASP A 277 16.01 -18.04 1.87
CA ASP A 277 17.37 -17.50 1.76
C ASP A 277 17.45 -16.11 1.10
N TYR A 278 16.33 -15.63 0.53
CA TYR A 278 16.27 -14.31 -0.09
C TYR A 278 16.04 -13.21 0.96
N SER A 279 16.83 -12.16 0.88
CA SER A 279 16.64 -10.98 1.72
C SER A 279 16.93 -9.69 0.96
N GLU A 280 16.12 -8.68 1.22
CA GLU A 280 16.32 -7.34 0.69
C GLU A 280 16.09 -6.29 1.76
N GLY A 281 16.61 -5.09 1.53
CA GLY A 281 16.43 -3.97 2.45
C GLY A 281 16.35 -2.65 1.73
N ALA A 282 15.46 -1.78 2.21
CA ALA A 282 15.25 -0.45 1.63
C ALA A 282 15.22 0.65 2.70
N TRP A 283 15.61 1.85 2.29
CA TRP A 283 15.36 3.09 3.03
C TRP A 283 14.24 3.85 2.34
N LEU A 284 13.25 4.31 3.11
CA LEU A 284 12.17 5.14 2.62
C LEU A 284 12.14 6.47 3.36
N LEU A 285 12.05 7.56 2.60
CA LEU A 285 11.81 8.89 3.12
C LEU A 285 10.37 9.30 2.78
N GLY A 286 9.57 9.53 3.80
CA GLY A 286 8.20 10.01 3.66
C GLY A 286 8.08 11.48 4.03
N VAL A 287 7.38 12.25 3.23
CA VAL A 287 7.01 13.65 3.53
C VAL A 287 5.50 13.77 3.39
N SER A 288 4.85 14.38 4.38
CA SER A 288 3.43 14.72 4.27
C SER A 288 3.16 16.18 4.59
N VAL A 289 2.21 16.74 3.88
CA VAL A 289 1.72 18.10 4.11
C VAL A 289 0.24 18.01 4.46
N SER A 290 -0.17 18.71 5.50
CA SER A 290 -1.57 18.80 5.91
C SER A 290 -2.00 20.25 6.04
N VAL A 291 -3.21 20.54 5.55
CA VAL A 291 -3.84 21.87 5.67
C VAL A 291 -5.24 21.70 6.26
N ARG A 292 -5.59 22.53 7.21
CA ARG A 292 -6.94 22.62 7.79
C ARG A 292 -7.48 24.01 7.50
N PRO A 293 -8.55 24.14 6.75
CA PRO A 293 -9.18 25.44 6.44
C PRO A 293 -9.80 26.11 7.65
#